data_2d7c6d5481e2f703620dce37cbde5b01
#
_entry.id   2d7c6d5481e2f703620dce37cbde5b01
#
_cell.length_a   1.000
_cell.length_b   1.000
_cell.length_c   1.000
_cell.angle_alpha   90.00
_cell.angle_beta   90.00
_cell.angle_gamma   90.00
#
_symmetry.space_group_name_H-M   'P 1'
#
loop_
_entity.id
_entity.type
_entity.pdbx_description
1 polymer ?
#
loop_
_entity_poly.entity_id
_entity_poly.type
_entity_poly.pdbx_seq_one_letter_code
_entity_poly.pdbx_strand_id
1 'polypeptide(L)'
;PSASAVSVIGDFNFWDGRRLPMARSLLGHWVLFVPGLGAGLRYKYEIKDPNGNRLPHKADPVGFYHEQYPSFASIISDHTTYTWNDDAWRKSQLNNKLEQPMSIYELHLGSWKRDENGQPLTYRQLAVELLDYVKSMGYTHIELMPIMEHPFSGSWGYQPTGLFAPTSRFGSIDDFKFFVDTFHQNGIGVILDWVPAHF
;
A
#
# COMPACT_ATOMS: atom_id res chain seq x y z
N PRO A 1 -4.46 -21.35 8.37
CA PRO A 1 -4.67 -22.27 9.51
C PRO A 1 -4.54 -23.74 9.10
N SER A 2 -4.96 -24.10 7.89
CA SER A 2 -4.97 -25.49 7.39
C SER A 2 -3.70 -25.92 6.63
N ALA A 3 -2.72 -25.03 6.46
CA ALA A 3 -1.47 -25.38 5.79
C ALA A 3 -0.68 -26.44 6.57
N SER A 4 -0.10 -27.42 5.86
CA SER A 4 0.82 -28.42 6.44
C SER A 4 2.25 -27.89 6.54
N ALA A 5 2.65 -26.97 5.64
CA ALA A 5 3.95 -26.32 5.67
C ALA A 5 3.86 -24.95 4.96
N VAL A 6 4.69 -24.01 5.42
CA VAL A 6 4.89 -22.70 4.78
C VAL A 6 6.37 -22.42 4.74
N SER A 7 6.85 -21.84 3.64
CA SER A 7 8.24 -21.39 3.49
C SER A 7 8.27 -19.98 2.91
N VAL A 8 9.27 -19.20 3.28
CA VAL A 8 9.55 -17.92 2.62
C VAL A 8 10.46 -18.18 1.42
N ILE A 9 10.10 -17.63 0.27
CA ILE A 9 10.89 -17.68 -0.96
C ILE A 9 11.14 -16.27 -1.47
N GLY A 10 12.30 -16.00 -2.01
CA GLY A 10 12.63 -14.65 -2.51
C GLY A 10 14.00 -14.57 -3.16
N ASP A 11 14.40 -13.37 -3.50
CA ASP A 11 15.71 -13.08 -4.14
C ASP A 11 16.90 -13.60 -3.30
N PHE A 12 16.74 -13.62 -1.98
CA PHE A 12 17.78 -14.02 -1.02
C PHE A 12 17.98 -15.53 -0.89
N ASN A 13 17.10 -16.37 -1.45
CA ASN A 13 17.23 -17.82 -1.38
C ASN A 13 16.96 -18.52 -2.71
N PHE A 14 17.09 -17.78 -3.84
CA PHE A 14 16.84 -18.26 -5.20
C PHE A 14 15.43 -18.81 -5.41
N TRP A 15 14.45 -18.29 -4.65
CA TRP A 15 13.05 -18.71 -4.71
C TRP A 15 12.84 -20.19 -4.37
N ASP A 16 13.74 -20.78 -3.56
CA ASP A 16 13.72 -22.20 -3.18
C ASP A 16 13.08 -22.40 -1.78
N GLY A 17 11.85 -22.91 -1.76
CA GLY A 17 11.06 -23.13 -0.53
C GLY A 17 11.66 -24.17 0.44
N ARG A 18 12.69 -24.92 0.04
CA ARG A 18 13.39 -25.87 0.91
C ARG A 18 14.34 -25.19 1.89
N ARG A 19 14.73 -23.94 1.62
CA ARG A 19 15.81 -23.25 2.34
C ARG A 19 15.37 -22.50 3.58
N LEU A 20 14.15 -21.97 3.58
CA LEU A 20 13.62 -21.13 4.65
C LEU A 20 12.20 -21.57 5.07
N PRO A 21 12.08 -22.81 5.64
CA PRO A 21 10.82 -23.25 6.19
C PRO A 21 10.46 -22.45 7.45
N MET A 22 9.20 -22.10 7.58
CA MET A 22 8.66 -21.40 8.75
C MET A 22 8.24 -22.40 9.84
N ALA A 23 8.39 -22.01 11.09
CA ALA A 23 7.90 -22.76 12.22
C ALA A 23 6.48 -22.36 12.59
N ARG A 24 5.64 -23.31 13.01
CA ARG A 24 4.30 -23.01 13.52
C ARG A 24 4.37 -22.62 14.98
N SER A 25 3.90 -21.43 15.34
CA SER A 25 3.80 -20.98 16.72
C SER A 25 2.66 -21.66 17.48
N LEU A 26 2.66 -21.57 18.80
CA LEU A 26 1.58 -22.06 19.66
C LEU A 26 0.23 -21.35 19.37
N LEU A 27 0.26 -20.14 18.85
CA LEU A 27 -0.92 -19.38 18.46
C LEU A 27 -1.42 -19.70 17.04
N GLY A 28 -0.79 -20.67 16.37
CA GLY A 28 -1.18 -21.12 15.02
C GLY A 28 -0.64 -20.27 13.87
N HIS A 29 0.18 -19.27 14.16
CA HIS A 29 0.87 -18.47 13.13
C HIS A 29 2.13 -19.18 12.64
N TRP A 30 2.48 -18.95 11.38
CA TRP A 30 3.76 -19.33 10.81
C TRP A 30 4.77 -18.20 11.04
N VAL A 31 5.94 -18.53 11.58
CA VAL A 31 6.95 -17.54 11.96
C VAL A 31 8.33 -17.97 11.48
N LEU A 32 9.10 -16.99 11.03
CA LEU A 32 10.50 -17.16 10.66
C LEU A 32 11.23 -15.83 10.87
N PHE A 33 12.42 -15.87 11.48
CA PHE A 33 13.32 -14.73 11.51
C PHE A 33 14.46 -14.97 10.52
N VAL A 34 14.66 -14.04 9.60
CA VAL A 34 15.73 -14.10 8.59
C VAL A 34 16.62 -12.87 8.77
N PRO A 35 17.81 -13.01 9.35
CA PRO A 35 18.71 -11.88 9.56
C PRO A 35 19.34 -11.41 8.25
N GLY A 36 19.78 -10.13 8.22
CA GLY A 36 20.57 -9.56 7.13
C GLY A 36 19.82 -9.25 5.84
N LEU A 37 18.47 -9.30 5.85
CA LEU A 37 17.68 -8.86 4.70
C LEU A 37 17.49 -7.35 4.75
N GLY A 38 17.59 -6.70 3.59
CA GLY A 38 17.40 -5.26 3.41
C GLY A 38 16.19 -4.92 2.55
N ALA A 39 15.83 -3.65 2.55
CA ALA A 39 14.76 -3.11 1.69
C ALA A 39 15.04 -3.37 0.19
N GLY A 40 13.99 -3.52 -0.59
CA GLY A 40 14.05 -3.78 -2.02
C GLY A 40 14.07 -5.26 -2.43
N LEU A 41 14.34 -6.19 -1.51
CA LEU A 41 14.31 -7.62 -1.80
C LEU A 41 12.87 -8.11 -1.92
N ARG A 42 12.62 -8.94 -2.93
CA ARG A 42 11.30 -9.51 -3.22
C ARG A 42 11.13 -10.85 -2.55
N TYR A 43 9.90 -11.11 -2.09
CA TYR A 43 9.56 -12.39 -1.46
C TYR A 43 8.10 -12.77 -1.68
N LYS A 44 7.82 -14.07 -1.50
CA LYS A 44 6.50 -14.69 -1.46
C LYS A 44 6.47 -15.79 -0.42
N TYR A 45 5.29 -16.35 -0.20
CA TYR A 45 5.12 -17.57 0.56
C TYR A 45 4.82 -18.75 -0.37
N GLU A 46 5.60 -19.84 -0.21
CA GLU A 46 5.27 -21.17 -0.71
C GLU A 46 4.47 -21.88 0.38
N ILE A 47 3.24 -22.26 0.07
CA ILE A 47 2.30 -22.87 1.01
C ILE A 47 1.96 -24.27 0.51
N LYS A 48 1.94 -25.24 1.42
CA LYS A 48 1.44 -26.59 1.15
C LYS A 48 0.10 -26.82 1.86
N ASP A 49 -0.83 -27.41 1.14
CA ASP A 49 -2.13 -27.80 1.68
C ASP A 49 -2.01 -28.90 2.75
N PRO A 50 -3.09 -29.34 3.42
CA PRO A 50 -3.05 -30.44 4.39
C PRO A 50 -2.51 -31.76 3.84
N ASN A 51 -2.63 -31.98 2.52
CA ASN A 51 -2.18 -33.18 1.83
C ASN A 51 -0.71 -33.08 1.35
N GLY A 52 -0.03 -31.95 1.61
CA GLY A 52 1.34 -31.71 1.19
C GLY A 52 1.52 -31.18 -0.24
N ASN A 53 0.43 -30.90 -0.96
CA ASN A 53 0.50 -30.35 -2.32
C ASN A 53 0.85 -28.86 -2.26
N ARG A 54 1.69 -28.39 -3.19
CA ARG A 54 1.99 -26.97 -3.32
C ARG A 54 0.80 -26.21 -3.89
N LEU A 55 0.45 -25.13 -3.19
CA LEU A 55 -0.49 -24.13 -3.68
C LEU A 55 0.26 -23.08 -4.54
N PRO A 56 -0.44 -22.29 -5.35
CA PRO A 56 0.16 -21.11 -5.98
C PRO A 56 0.83 -20.22 -4.94
N HIS A 57 1.99 -19.67 -5.28
CA HIS A 57 2.71 -18.78 -4.38
C HIS A 57 1.84 -17.59 -4.01
N LYS A 58 1.94 -17.12 -2.77
CA LYS A 58 1.17 -16.00 -2.23
C LYS A 58 2.07 -14.83 -1.87
N ALA A 59 1.63 -13.63 -2.19
CA ALA A 59 2.19 -12.41 -1.62
C ALA A 59 1.88 -12.32 -0.12
N ASP A 60 2.57 -11.45 0.59
CA ASP A 60 2.32 -11.18 2.00
C ASP A 60 1.04 -10.32 2.13
N PRO A 61 -0.02 -10.81 2.78
CA PRO A 61 -1.26 -10.07 2.92
C PRO A 61 -1.14 -8.82 3.79
N VAL A 62 -0.10 -8.74 4.62
CA VAL A 62 0.22 -7.57 5.45
C VAL A 62 1.46 -6.82 4.96
N GLY A 63 1.95 -7.14 3.76
CA GLY A 63 3.05 -6.42 3.12
C GLY A 63 2.66 -4.98 2.79
N PHE A 64 3.60 -4.06 2.97
CA PHE A 64 3.38 -2.63 2.72
C PHE A 64 3.81 -2.19 1.32
N TYR A 65 4.50 -3.05 0.57
CA TYR A 65 4.94 -2.76 -0.79
C TYR A 65 4.92 -4.03 -1.64
N HIS A 66 4.40 -3.92 -2.86
CA HIS A 66 4.28 -5.01 -3.81
C HIS A 66 4.78 -4.63 -5.19
N GLU A 67 5.19 -5.63 -5.97
CA GLU A 67 5.41 -5.45 -7.40
C GLU A 67 4.10 -5.11 -8.10
N GLN A 68 4.22 -4.35 -9.18
CA GLN A 68 3.11 -4.08 -10.09
C GLN A 68 2.84 -5.32 -10.98
N TYR A 69 1.56 -5.54 -11.29
CA TYR A 69 1.14 -6.57 -12.24
C TYR A 69 1.93 -6.46 -13.58
N PRO A 70 2.34 -7.58 -14.21
CA PRO A 70 1.96 -8.98 -13.94
C PRO A 70 2.74 -9.67 -12.82
N SER A 71 3.76 -9.07 -12.28
CA SER A 71 4.41 -9.55 -11.05
C SER A 71 3.51 -9.28 -9.84
N PHE A 72 3.78 -9.94 -8.71
CA PHE A 72 2.97 -9.79 -7.50
C PHE A 72 3.74 -10.20 -6.23
N ALA A 73 5.07 -10.13 -6.25
CA ALA A 73 5.82 -10.37 -5.04
C ALA A 73 5.67 -9.20 -4.07
N SER A 74 5.72 -9.49 -2.78
CA SER A 74 5.92 -8.48 -1.77
C SER A 74 7.37 -8.04 -1.78
N ILE A 75 7.60 -6.76 -1.44
CA ILE A 75 8.93 -6.15 -1.39
C ILE A 75 9.19 -5.70 0.05
N ILE A 76 10.35 -6.06 0.59
CA ILE A 76 10.76 -5.57 1.91
C ILE A 76 10.92 -4.05 1.82
N SER A 77 10.25 -3.33 2.69
CA SER A 77 10.26 -1.87 2.72
C SER A 77 10.79 -1.35 4.05
N ASP A 78 11.54 -0.24 3.99
CA ASP A 78 11.95 0.52 5.16
C ASP A 78 10.97 1.67 5.37
N HIS A 79 10.35 1.72 6.55
CA HIS A 79 9.37 2.75 6.89
C HIS A 79 9.99 3.93 7.66
N THR A 80 11.28 3.87 7.95
CA THR A 80 11.99 4.89 8.75
C THR A 80 12.57 6.01 7.90
N THR A 81 12.57 5.87 6.57
CA THR A 81 13.22 6.79 5.63
C THR A 81 12.48 8.12 5.44
N TYR A 82 11.16 8.15 5.67
CA TYR A 82 10.36 9.35 5.47
C TYR A 82 10.24 10.18 6.76
N THR A 83 10.51 11.48 6.65
CA THR A 83 10.29 12.44 7.74
C THR A 83 9.01 13.23 7.49
N TRP A 84 8.03 13.08 8.38
CA TRP A 84 6.76 13.81 8.34
C TRP A 84 6.93 15.25 8.78
N ASN A 85 6.23 16.17 8.13
CA ASN A 85 6.24 17.61 8.42
C ASN A 85 4.83 18.14 8.74
N ASP A 86 3.91 17.26 9.11
CA ASP A 86 2.49 17.55 9.35
C ASP A 86 2.13 17.78 10.83
N ASP A 87 3.09 18.06 11.69
CA ASP A 87 2.87 18.26 13.14
C ASP A 87 1.80 19.30 13.45
N ALA A 88 1.74 20.39 12.70
CA ALA A 88 0.72 21.43 12.87
C ALA A 88 -0.68 20.89 12.55
N TRP A 89 -0.82 20.10 11.49
CA TRP A 89 -2.06 19.42 11.13
C TRP A 89 -2.49 18.47 12.24
N ARG A 90 -1.63 17.56 12.67
CA ARG A 90 -1.91 16.58 13.72
C ARG A 90 -2.36 17.22 15.00
N LYS A 91 -1.68 18.30 15.45
CA LYS A 91 -2.09 19.06 16.63
C LYS A 91 -3.45 19.72 16.46
N SER A 92 -3.76 20.23 15.27
CA SER A 92 -5.05 20.86 14.99
C SER A 92 -6.23 19.88 15.03
N GLN A 93 -6.00 18.58 14.76
CA GLN A 93 -7.05 17.54 14.80
C GLN A 93 -7.50 17.22 16.24
N LEU A 94 -6.69 17.53 17.25
CA LEU A 94 -7.05 17.34 18.66
C LEU A 94 -8.13 18.32 19.16
N ASN A 95 -8.43 19.37 18.41
CA ASN A 95 -9.35 20.45 18.78
C ASN A 95 -10.75 20.27 18.18
N ASN A 96 -11.40 19.12 18.42
CA ASN A 96 -12.83 18.81 18.13
C ASN A 96 -13.34 19.33 16.76
N LYS A 97 -12.68 18.96 15.67
CA LYS A 97 -13.02 19.40 14.32
C LYS A 97 -14.31 18.78 13.73
N LEU A 98 -14.90 17.82 14.42
CA LEU A 98 -16.17 17.18 14.00
C LEU A 98 -17.35 18.17 13.95
N GLU A 99 -17.23 19.32 14.63
CA GLU A 99 -18.27 20.38 14.60
C GLU A 99 -18.06 21.40 13.46
N GLN A 100 -16.97 21.28 12.70
CA GLN A 100 -16.71 22.21 11.58
C GLN A 100 -17.33 21.69 10.27
N PRO A 101 -17.77 22.60 9.38
CA PRO A 101 -18.22 22.22 8.07
C PRO A 101 -17.15 21.43 7.32
N MET A 102 -17.54 20.36 6.64
CA MET A 102 -16.67 19.49 5.85
C MET A 102 -17.15 19.47 4.40
N SER A 103 -16.24 19.69 3.46
CA SER A 103 -16.45 19.54 2.03
C SER A 103 -15.40 18.57 1.49
N ILE A 104 -15.85 17.45 0.93
CA ILE A 104 -15.01 16.34 0.50
C ILE A 104 -15.00 16.28 -1.03
N TYR A 105 -13.83 16.14 -1.63
CA TYR A 105 -13.65 15.85 -3.04
C TYR A 105 -13.17 14.40 -3.21
N GLU A 106 -14.08 13.54 -3.68
CA GLU A 106 -13.76 12.15 -3.99
C GLU A 106 -13.17 12.02 -5.40
N LEU A 107 -12.11 11.23 -5.55
CA LEU A 107 -11.47 11.02 -6.83
C LEU A 107 -10.73 9.68 -6.94
N HIS A 108 -10.62 9.20 -8.20
CA HIS A 108 -9.73 8.11 -8.57
C HIS A 108 -8.42 8.67 -9.15
N LEU A 109 -7.30 8.45 -8.49
CA LEU A 109 -6.00 9.03 -8.86
C LEU A 109 -5.59 8.71 -10.31
N GLY A 110 -5.83 7.48 -10.76
CA GLY A 110 -5.43 7.01 -12.08
C GLY A 110 -6.21 7.60 -13.25
N SER A 111 -7.34 8.26 -12.99
CA SER A 111 -8.19 8.85 -14.04
C SER A 111 -8.44 10.35 -13.88
N TRP A 112 -8.03 10.95 -12.76
CA TRP A 112 -8.27 12.37 -12.49
C TRP A 112 -7.62 13.28 -13.53
N LYS A 113 -6.34 13.04 -13.82
CA LYS A 113 -5.60 13.77 -14.86
C LYS A 113 -4.51 12.86 -15.44
N ARG A 114 -4.15 13.15 -16.69
CA ARG A 114 -3.05 12.46 -17.38
C ARG A 114 -2.00 13.47 -17.81
N ASP A 115 -0.76 13.01 -17.90
CA ASP A 115 0.34 13.79 -18.46
C ASP A 115 0.22 13.91 -19.99
N GLU A 116 1.17 14.61 -20.59
CA GLU A 116 1.26 14.82 -22.06
C GLU A 116 1.43 13.51 -22.85
N ASN A 117 1.89 12.43 -22.21
CA ASN A 117 2.06 11.10 -22.79
C ASN A 117 0.85 10.19 -22.55
N GLY A 118 -0.22 10.72 -21.95
CA GLY A 118 -1.43 9.97 -21.62
C GLY A 118 -1.28 9.05 -20.41
N GLN A 119 -0.19 9.18 -19.61
CA GLN A 119 0.02 8.39 -18.40
C GLN A 119 -0.64 9.04 -17.18
N PRO A 120 -1.12 8.25 -16.20
CA PRO A 120 -1.55 8.78 -14.91
C PRO A 120 -0.43 9.58 -14.23
N LEU A 121 -0.79 10.63 -13.51
CA LEU A 121 0.17 11.39 -12.72
C LEU A 121 0.71 10.57 -11.55
N THR A 122 1.96 10.81 -11.19
CA THR A 122 2.58 10.23 -9.99
C THR A 122 2.06 10.87 -8.70
N TYR A 123 2.25 10.22 -7.54
CA TYR A 123 1.91 10.79 -6.24
C TYR A 123 2.51 12.19 -6.04
N ARG A 124 3.75 12.42 -6.49
CA ARG A 124 4.41 13.73 -6.36
C ARG A 124 3.81 14.79 -7.27
N GLN A 125 3.45 14.45 -8.49
CA GLN A 125 2.77 15.38 -9.41
C GLN A 125 1.37 15.72 -8.90
N LEU A 126 0.63 14.69 -8.43
CA LEU A 126 -0.69 14.87 -7.82
C LEU A 126 -0.63 15.73 -6.56
N ALA A 127 0.42 15.60 -5.74
CA ALA A 127 0.61 16.43 -4.54
C ALA A 127 0.68 17.93 -4.84
N VAL A 128 1.04 18.31 -6.06
CA VAL A 128 1.08 19.72 -6.49
C VAL A 128 -0.22 20.09 -7.22
N GLU A 129 -0.51 19.40 -8.32
CA GLU A 129 -1.59 19.79 -9.22
C GLU A 129 -2.99 19.60 -8.63
N LEU A 130 -3.21 18.50 -7.91
CA LEU A 130 -4.48 18.25 -7.24
C LEU A 130 -4.69 19.17 -6.04
N LEU A 131 -3.61 19.46 -5.29
CA LEU A 131 -3.69 20.38 -4.15
C LEU A 131 -4.14 21.78 -4.59
N ASP A 132 -3.57 22.31 -5.66
CA ASP A 132 -3.95 23.62 -6.20
C ASP A 132 -5.43 23.66 -6.60
N TYR A 133 -5.90 22.61 -7.26
CA TYR A 133 -7.31 22.48 -7.63
C TYR A 133 -8.22 22.43 -6.39
N VAL A 134 -7.93 21.55 -5.44
CA VAL A 134 -8.73 21.35 -4.21
C VAL A 134 -8.83 22.65 -3.40
N LYS A 135 -7.71 23.37 -3.25
CA LYS A 135 -7.68 24.66 -2.55
C LYS A 135 -8.47 25.74 -3.28
N SER A 136 -8.35 25.83 -4.60
CA SER A 136 -9.09 26.81 -5.40
C SER A 136 -10.60 26.63 -5.35
N MET A 137 -11.06 25.38 -5.19
CA MET A 137 -12.46 25.02 -5.09
C MET A 137 -13.03 25.08 -3.65
N GLY A 138 -12.16 25.27 -2.65
CA GLY A 138 -12.57 25.40 -1.25
C GLY A 138 -12.90 24.09 -0.55
N TYR A 139 -12.42 22.94 -1.04
CA TYR A 139 -12.57 21.66 -0.35
C TYR A 139 -11.70 21.61 0.91
N THR A 140 -12.19 20.92 1.94
CA THR A 140 -11.47 20.71 3.21
C THR A 140 -10.78 19.35 3.26
N HIS A 141 -11.26 18.39 2.48
CA HIS A 141 -10.75 17.03 2.42
C HIS A 141 -10.75 16.53 0.98
N ILE A 142 -9.87 15.59 0.70
CA ILE A 142 -9.98 14.68 -0.44
C ILE A 142 -10.30 13.28 0.07
N GLU A 143 -11.07 12.51 -0.71
CA GLU A 143 -11.28 11.09 -0.51
C GLU A 143 -10.71 10.33 -1.71
N LEU A 144 -9.74 9.48 -1.44
CA LEU A 144 -9.14 8.65 -2.48
C LEU A 144 -9.93 7.36 -2.62
N MET A 145 -10.54 7.14 -3.78
CA MET A 145 -11.00 5.81 -4.17
C MET A 145 -9.85 4.81 -3.99
N PRO A 146 -10.10 3.49 -3.81
CA PRO A 146 -9.12 2.58 -3.26
C PRO A 146 -7.74 2.67 -3.91
N ILE A 147 -6.74 2.99 -3.10
CA ILE A 147 -5.33 3.07 -3.54
C ILE A 147 -4.52 1.84 -3.15
N MET A 148 -5.15 0.83 -2.59
CA MET A 148 -4.52 -0.45 -2.26
C MET A 148 -3.97 -1.11 -3.52
N GLU A 149 -2.87 -1.87 -3.37
CA GLU A 149 -2.28 -2.59 -4.52
C GLU A 149 -3.27 -3.63 -5.07
N HIS A 150 -3.43 -3.62 -6.39
CA HIS A 150 -4.39 -4.46 -7.12
C HIS A 150 -3.87 -4.83 -8.51
N PRO A 151 -4.18 -6.04 -9.04
CA PRO A 151 -3.66 -6.48 -10.33
C PRO A 151 -4.39 -5.86 -11.52
N PHE A 152 -5.70 -5.63 -11.39
CA PHE A 152 -6.56 -5.20 -12.48
C PHE A 152 -6.91 -3.71 -12.38
N SER A 153 -6.32 -2.89 -13.23
CA SER A 153 -6.54 -1.43 -13.21
C SER A 153 -8.00 -1.02 -13.41
N GLY A 154 -8.78 -1.81 -14.18
CA GLY A 154 -10.20 -1.57 -14.38
C GLY A 154 -11.08 -1.76 -13.15
N SER A 155 -10.55 -2.35 -12.07
CA SER A 155 -11.25 -2.44 -10.79
C SER A 155 -11.22 -1.15 -9.98
N TRP A 156 -10.41 -0.15 -10.39
CA TRP A 156 -10.18 1.09 -9.64
C TRP A 156 -9.71 0.88 -8.19
N GLY A 157 -9.04 -0.27 -7.94
CA GLY A 157 -8.57 -0.65 -6.61
C GLY A 157 -9.58 -1.43 -5.76
N TYR A 158 -10.79 -1.68 -6.24
CA TYR A 158 -11.82 -2.45 -5.52
C TYR A 158 -11.57 -3.96 -5.50
N GLN A 159 -10.54 -4.47 -6.20
CA GLN A 159 -10.09 -5.86 -6.15
C GLN A 159 -8.66 -5.94 -5.61
N PRO A 160 -8.43 -5.60 -4.34
CA PRO A 160 -7.09 -5.48 -3.78
C PRO A 160 -6.43 -6.84 -3.58
N THR A 161 -5.10 -6.85 -3.73
CA THR A 161 -4.23 -7.98 -3.36
C THR A 161 -3.24 -7.63 -2.25
N GLY A 162 -3.04 -6.34 -1.99
CA GLY A 162 -2.18 -5.82 -0.92
C GLY A 162 -2.91 -4.80 -0.07
N LEU A 163 -3.65 -5.25 0.94
CA LEU A 163 -4.56 -4.42 1.75
C LEU A 163 -3.88 -3.24 2.45
N PHE A 164 -2.59 -3.36 2.75
CA PHE A 164 -1.81 -2.35 3.48
C PHE A 164 -0.74 -1.68 2.62
N ALA A 165 -0.70 -1.99 1.32
CA ALA A 165 0.25 -1.44 0.38
C ALA A 165 -0.44 -0.39 -0.50
N PRO A 166 0.01 0.87 -0.53
CA PRO A 166 -0.40 1.80 -1.57
C PRO A 166 0.08 1.29 -2.93
N THR A 167 -0.75 1.43 -3.96
CA THR A 167 -0.40 0.92 -5.29
C THR A 167 0.90 1.56 -5.81
N SER A 168 1.78 0.73 -6.33
CA SER A 168 3.06 1.15 -6.91
C SER A 168 2.92 1.84 -8.28
N ARG A 169 1.70 1.90 -8.83
CA ARG A 169 1.41 2.55 -10.13
C ARG A 169 1.75 4.03 -10.16
N PHE A 170 1.66 4.71 -9.04
CA PHE A 170 1.83 6.17 -8.96
C PHE A 170 3.12 6.57 -8.25
N GLY A 171 3.95 5.62 -7.84
CA GLY A 171 5.23 5.86 -7.18
C GLY A 171 5.51 4.94 -6.00
N SER A 172 6.52 5.30 -5.22
CA SER A 172 6.94 4.57 -4.04
C SER A 172 6.04 4.85 -2.83
N ILE A 173 6.23 4.09 -1.74
CA ILE A 173 5.59 4.35 -0.44
C ILE A 173 5.92 5.76 0.06
N ASP A 174 7.16 6.20 -0.08
CA ASP A 174 7.58 7.52 0.38
C ASP A 174 7.01 8.64 -0.50
N ASP A 175 6.74 8.38 -1.78
CA ASP A 175 6.00 9.32 -2.63
C ASP A 175 4.53 9.46 -2.18
N PHE A 176 3.91 8.35 -1.74
CA PHE A 176 2.57 8.42 -1.17
C PHE A 176 2.55 9.15 0.18
N LYS A 177 3.53 8.89 1.06
CA LYS A 177 3.67 9.65 2.30
C LYS A 177 3.87 11.15 2.02
N PHE A 178 4.70 11.49 1.02
CA PHE A 178 4.90 12.87 0.59
C PHE A 178 3.58 13.51 0.11
N PHE A 179 2.77 12.76 -0.65
CA PHE A 179 1.47 13.23 -1.09
C PHE A 179 0.58 13.58 0.12
N VAL A 180 0.41 12.66 1.07
CA VAL A 180 -0.41 12.89 2.27
C VAL A 180 0.14 14.06 3.11
N ASP A 181 1.44 14.09 3.36
CA ASP A 181 2.12 15.12 4.13
C ASP A 181 1.92 16.52 3.51
N THR A 182 2.01 16.61 2.19
CA THR A 182 1.79 17.87 1.46
C THR A 182 0.35 18.39 1.64
N PHE A 183 -0.66 17.53 1.57
CA PHE A 183 -2.05 17.89 1.80
C PHE A 183 -2.25 18.35 3.26
N HIS A 184 -1.73 17.61 4.23
CA HIS A 184 -1.81 17.96 5.65
C HIS A 184 -1.15 19.31 5.94
N GLN A 185 0.04 19.59 5.42
CA GLN A 185 0.72 20.89 5.59
C GLN A 185 -0.10 22.06 5.03
N ASN A 186 -0.99 21.80 4.08
CA ASN A 186 -1.88 22.81 3.50
C ASN A 186 -3.29 22.83 4.11
N GLY A 187 -3.50 22.12 5.20
CA GLY A 187 -4.78 22.12 5.94
C GLY A 187 -5.88 21.27 5.30
N ILE A 188 -5.54 20.38 4.34
CA ILE A 188 -6.47 19.49 3.67
C ILE A 188 -6.33 18.08 4.24
N GLY A 189 -7.45 17.48 4.66
CA GLY A 189 -7.49 16.09 5.12
C GLY A 189 -7.47 15.09 3.97
N VAL A 190 -6.95 13.89 4.22
CA VAL A 190 -6.93 12.78 3.26
C VAL A 190 -7.70 11.61 3.85
N ILE A 191 -8.75 11.20 3.17
CA ILE A 191 -9.58 10.04 3.50
C ILE A 191 -9.22 8.94 2.50
N LEU A 192 -9.11 7.70 2.97
CA LEU A 192 -8.86 6.53 2.12
C LEU A 192 -10.09 5.63 2.12
N ASP A 193 -10.61 5.32 0.93
CA ASP A 193 -11.57 4.25 0.76
C ASP A 193 -10.82 2.91 0.88
N TRP A 194 -10.98 2.25 2.03
CA TRP A 194 -10.31 0.99 2.35
C TRP A 194 -11.29 -0.18 2.27
N VAL A 195 -11.07 -1.07 1.29
CA VAL A 195 -11.98 -2.18 0.95
C VAL A 195 -11.33 -3.53 1.31
N PRO A 196 -11.46 -4.02 2.54
CA PRO A 196 -10.94 -5.32 2.97
C PRO A 196 -11.88 -6.46 2.54
N ALA A 197 -12.16 -6.57 1.24
CA ALA A 197 -13.12 -7.49 0.66
C ALA A 197 -12.67 -7.96 -0.74
N HIS A 198 -13.47 -8.79 -1.38
CA HIS A 198 -13.26 -9.27 -2.76
C HIS A 198 -11.99 -10.13 -2.95
N PHE A 199 -11.65 -10.99 -1.97
CA PHE A 199 -10.51 -11.91 -2.00
C PHE A 199 -10.73 -13.09 -2.97
#